data_3813a0ca500aca0a9f9f9cf2a7484fb5
#
_entry.id   3813a0ca500aca0a9f9f9cf2a7484fb5
#
_cell.length_a   1.000
_cell.length_b   1.000
_cell.length_c   1.000
_cell.angle_alpha   90.00
_cell.angle_beta   90.00
_cell.angle_gamma   90.00
#
_symmetry.space_group_name_H-M   'P 1'
#
loop_
_entity.id
_entity.type
_entity.pdbx_description
1 polymer ?
#
loop_
_entity_poly.entity_id
_entity_poly.type
_entity_poly.pdbx_seq_one_letter_code
_entity_poly.pdbx_strand_id
1 'polypeptide(L)'
;MNSSDWKMFFLTCADVLGPGDLLPFRNESWCSWTTFSRLRSDAGYWQSGLPRRADIGDEWIGDGGVWGQPFAYADIAHIIIPREFHWRGILQGALDEGIKQQDIDVLSSELNKHAIAHRKTNLVLEMKFY
;
A
#
# COMPACT_ATOMS: atom_id res chain seq x y z
N MET A 1 16.46 -1.46 1.27
CA MET A 1 15.67 -1.36 2.52
C MET A 1 15.79 -2.65 3.31
N ASN A 2 16.04 -2.54 4.59
CA ASN A 2 15.99 -3.69 5.49
C ASN A 2 14.58 -3.89 6.05
N SER A 3 14.34 -4.96 6.80
CA SER A 3 13.02 -5.27 7.35
C SER A 3 12.51 -4.20 8.31
N SER A 4 13.40 -3.59 9.06
CA SER A 4 13.04 -2.49 9.97
C SER A 4 12.52 -1.26 9.22
N ASP A 5 13.12 -0.93 8.08
CA ASP A 5 12.67 0.16 7.21
C ASP A 5 11.31 -0.14 6.61
N TRP A 6 11.09 -1.37 6.16
CA TRP A 6 9.79 -1.79 5.63
C TRP A 6 8.70 -1.73 6.68
N LYS A 7 8.99 -2.22 7.88
CA LYS A 7 8.04 -2.14 8.99
C LYS A 7 7.68 -0.68 9.30
N MET A 8 8.67 0.19 9.38
CA MET A 8 8.44 1.62 9.61
C MET A 8 7.63 2.25 8.48
N PHE A 9 7.92 1.89 7.24
CA PHE A 9 7.17 2.36 6.08
C PHE A 9 5.68 2.02 6.21
N PHE A 10 5.34 0.76 6.45
CA PHE A 10 3.94 0.34 6.54
C PHE A 10 3.23 0.92 7.77
N LEU A 11 3.91 1.04 8.90
CA LEU A 11 3.34 1.69 10.09
C LEU A 11 3.05 3.17 9.82
N THR A 12 3.95 3.86 9.13
CA THR A 12 3.77 5.26 8.73
C THR A 12 2.58 5.39 7.77
N CYS A 13 2.45 4.48 6.80
CA CYS A 13 1.29 4.45 5.91
C CYS A 13 -0.03 4.27 6.69
N ALA A 14 -0.05 3.37 7.64
CA ALA A 14 -1.24 3.13 8.46
C ALA A 14 -1.63 4.38 9.27
N ASP A 15 -0.64 5.11 9.80
CA ASP A 15 -0.88 6.34 10.57
C ASP A 15 -1.37 7.50 9.70
N VAL A 16 -0.78 7.68 8.53
CA VAL A 16 -1.05 8.84 7.68
C VAL A 16 -2.28 8.63 6.80
N LEU A 17 -2.42 7.44 6.21
CA LEU A 17 -3.44 7.16 5.21
C LEU A 17 -4.66 6.42 5.74
N GLY A 18 -4.54 5.79 6.91
CA GLY A 18 -5.62 5.04 7.53
C GLY A 18 -5.70 3.57 7.09
N PRO A 19 -6.68 2.83 7.62
CA PRO A 19 -6.79 1.40 7.38
C PRO A 19 -7.20 1.06 5.95
N GLY A 20 -6.71 -0.08 5.47
CA GLY A 20 -7.08 -0.62 4.18
C GLY A 20 -8.10 -1.76 4.28
N ASP A 21 -8.68 -2.11 3.14
CA ASP A 21 -9.55 -3.27 2.97
C ASP A 21 -9.32 -3.82 1.55
N LEU A 22 -9.89 -4.99 1.26
CA LEU A 22 -9.87 -5.56 -0.09
C LEU A 22 -10.78 -4.79 -1.05
N LEU A 23 -11.88 -4.24 -0.56
CA LEU A 23 -12.88 -3.56 -1.39
C LEU A 23 -12.66 -2.04 -1.36
N PRO A 24 -12.48 -1.37 -2.51
CA PRO A 24 -12.14 0.04 -2.57
C PRO A 24 -13.09 0.96 -1.80
N PHE A 25 -14.40 0.71 -1.85
CA PHE A 25 -15.37 1.59 -1.19
C PHE A 25 -15.29 1.57 0.35
N ARG A 26 -14.63 0.57 0.93
CA ARG A 26 -14.41 0.44 2.37
C ARG A 26 -13.03 0.96 2.81
N ASN A 27 -12.19 1.35 1.86
CA ASN A 27 -10.83 1.75 2.15
C ASN A 27 -10.71 3.23 2.47
N GLU A 28 -9.81 3.54 3.40
CA GLU A 28 -9.24 4.87 3.54
C GLU A 28 -7.93 4.99 2.75
N SER A 29 -7.31 3.86 2.43
CA SER A 29 -6.03 3.79 1.71
C SER A 29 -6.09 2.83 0.53
N TRP A 30 -5.18 3.01 -0.42
CA TRP A 30 -5.07 2.17 -1.62
C TRP A 30 -3.64 2.12 -2.12
N CYS A 31 -3.23 0.97 -2.66
CA CYS A 31 -1.91 0.79 -3.27
C CYS A 31 -1.93 -0.28 -4.36
N SER A 32 -0.90 -0.26 -5.20
CA SER A 32 -0.56 -1.35 -6.11
C SER A 32 0.82 -1.86 -5.75
N TRP A 33 1.04 -3.17 -5.82
CA TRP A 33 2.37 -3.72 -5.54
C TRP A 33 2.62 -5.00 -6.33
N THR A 34 3.91 -5.32 -6.48
CA THR A 34 4.33 -6.59 -7.03
C THR A 34 5.57 -7.10 -6.28
N THR A 35 5.88 -8.36 -6.47
CA THR A 35 7.01 -9.04 -5.85
C THR A 35 8.03 -9.46 -6.91
N PHE A 36 9.28 -9.71 -6.48
CA PHE A 36 10.30 -10.28 -7.38
C PHE A 36 9.88 -11.67 -7.88
N SER A 37 9.24 -12.46 -7.01
CA SER A 37 8.71 -13.78 -7.42
C SER A 37 7.66 -13.65 -8.52
N ARG A 38 6.76 -12.67 -8.41
CA ARG A 38 5.73 -12.43 -9.42
C ARG A 38 6.32 -11.92 -10.73
N LEU A 39 7.29 -11.04 -10.67
CA LEU A 39 7.97 -10.54 -11.86
C LEU A 39 8.69 -11.64 -12.65
N ARG A 40 9.21 -12.67 -11.95
CA ARG A 40 9.86 -13.80 -12.60
C ARG A 40 8.89 -14.76 -13.30
N SER A 41 7.65 -14.83 -12.84
CA SER A 41 6.66 -15.79 -13.35
C SER A 41 5.50 -15.14 -14.09
N ASP A 42 5.08 -13.96 -13.67
CA ASP A 42 3.91 -13.26 -14.21
C ASP A 42 3.98 -11.80 -13.77
N ALA A 43 4.33 -10.91 -14.64
CA ALA A 43 4.63 -9.50 -14.34
C ALA A 43 3.44 -8.65 -13.87
N GLY A 44 2.35 -9.24 -13.39
CA GLY A 44 1.19 -8.51 -12.90
C GLY A 44 1.38 -7.84 -11.54
N TYR A 45 0.47 -6.91 -11.21
CA TYR A 45 0.40 -6.23 -9.93
C TYR A 45 -0.91 -6.57 -9.24
N TRP A 46 -0.86 -6.63 -7.90
CA TRP A 46 -2.05 -6.63 -7.07
C TRP A 46 -2.45 -5.20 -6.73
N GLN A 47 -3.72 -5.01 -6.43
CA GLN A 47 -4.26 -3.74 -5.96
C GLN A 47 -5.18 -3.99 -4.76
N SER A 48 -4.98 -3.23 -3.69
CA SER A 48 -5.85 -3.27 -2.51
C SER A 48 -5.53 -2.07 -1.61
N GLY A 49 -6.21 -2.00 -0.46
CA GLY A 49 -5.79 -1.12 0.62
C GLY A 49 -4.42 -1.48 1.16
N LEU A 50 -3.83 -0.56 1.90
CA LEU A 50 -2.58 -0.83 2.61
C LEU A 50 -2.83 -1.75 3.82
N PRO A 51 -1.82 -2.51 4.25
CA PRO A 51 -1.97 -3.40 5.39
C PRO A 51 -2.39 -2.67 6.67
N ARG A 52 -3.20 -3.34 7.48
CA ARG A 52 -3.55 -2.87 8.82
C ARG A 52 -2.39 -3.09 9.78
N ARG A 53 -2.34 -2.30 10.86
CA ARG A 53 -1.27 -2.43 11.87
C ARG A 53 -1.10 -3.86 12.38
N ALA A 54 -2.19 -4.58 12.60
CA ALA A 54 -2.16 -5.95 13.10
C ALA A 54 -1.46 -6.93 12.16
N ASP A 55 -1.38 -6.61 10.86
CA ASP A 55 -0.75 -7.47 9.84
C ASP A 55 0.70 -7.09 9.54
N ILE A 56 1.20 -6.01 10.12
CA ILE A 56 2.56 -5.52 9.90
C ILE A 56 3.52 -6.23 10.86
N GLY A 57 4.21 -7.23 10.35
CA GLY A 57 5.19 -8.00 11.13
C GLY A 57 6.60 -7.42 11.05
N ASP A 58 7.56 -8.15 11.64
CA ASP A 58 8.95 -7.72 11.66
C ASP A 58 9.66 -7.98 10.33
N GLU A 59 9.28 -9.03 9.59
CA GLU A 59 9.92 -9.42 8.33
C GLU A 59 8.95 -9.61 7.17
N TRP A 60 7.65 -9.56 7.44
CA TRP A 60 6.60 -9.73 6.41
C TRP A 60 5.29 -9.06 6.82
N ILE A 61 4.44 -8.85 5.82
CA ILE A 61 3.02 -8.61 6.03
C ILE A 61 2.38 -9.97 6.31
N GLY A 62 1.60 -10.08 7.40
CA GLY A 62 0.97 -11.33 7.81
C GLY A 62 -0.10 -11.82 6.84
N ASP A 63 -0.51 -13.08 6.99
CA ASP A 63 -1.58 -13.64 6.20
C ASP A 63 -2.96 -13.34 6.80
N GLY A 64 -4.00 -13.51 5.98
CA GLY A 64 -5.39 -13.29 6.40
C GLY A 64 -5.80 -11.84 6.52
N GLY A 65 -4.91 -10.90 6.31
CA GLY A 65 -5.20 -9.46 6.33
C GLY A 65 -5.65 -8.94 4.96
N VAL A 66 -5.50 -7.63 4.77
CA VAL A 66 -5.94 -6.94 3.55
C VAL A 66 -5.26 -7.50 2.30
N TRP A 67 -4.01 -7.93 2.40
CA TRP A 67 -3.27 -8.51 1.27
C TRP A 67 -3.56 -9.99 1.03
N GLY A 68 -4.34 -10.65 1.89
CA GLY A 68 -4.89 -11.97 1.69
C GLY A 68 -3.95 -13.17 1.85
N GLN A 69 -2.64 -12.94 1.84
CA GLN A 69 -1.59 -13.95 2.05
C GLN A 69 -0.32 -13.27 2.56
N PRO A 70 0.63 -14.00 3.15
CA PRO A 70 1.86 -13.37 3.64
C PRO A 70 2.76 -12.91 2.49
N PHE A 71 3.40 -11.75 2.69
CA PHE A 71 4.39 -11.20 1.77
C PHE A 71 5.64 -10.84 2.55
N ALA A 72 6.76 -11.51 2.23
CA ALA A 72 8.05 -11.14 2.82
C ALA A 72 8.49 -9.78 2.31
N TYR A 73 8.99 -8.92 3.19
CA TYR A 73 9.50 -7.60 2.81
C TYR A 73 10.59 -7.69 1.74
N ALA A 74 11.48 -8.67 1.87
CA ALA A 74 12.57 -8.88 0.92
C ALA A 74 12.08 -9.22 -0.50
N ASP A 75 10.85 -9.71 -0.66
CA ASP A 75 10.29 -10.05 -1.97
C ASP A 75 9.49 -8.91 -2.60
N ILE A 76 9.20 -7.83 -1.88
CA ILE A 76 8.49 -6.69 -2.45
C ILE A 76 9.41 -5.94 -3.42
N ALA A 77 9.03 -5.93 -4.69
CA ALA A 77 9.82 -5.33 -5.76
C ALA A 77 9.41 -3.90 -6.08
N HIS A 78 8.14 -3.58 -5.94
CA HIS A 78 7.60 -2.26 -6.26
C HIS A 78 6.29 -2.05 -5.51
N ILE A 79 6.12 -0.88 -4.89
CA ILE A 79 4.86 -0.45 -4.30
C ILE A 79 4.55 0.98 -4.74
N ILE A 80 3.31 1.22 -5.12
CA ILE A 80 2.81 2.49 -5.66
C ILE A 80 1.60 2.92 -4.82
N ILE A 81 1.65 4.14 -4.30
CA ILE A 81 0.55 4.75 -3.57
C ILE A 81 0.07 5.95 -4.37
N PRO A 82 -1.12 5.88 -5.01
CA PRO A 82 -1.63 6.99 -5.81
C PRO A 82 -2.12 8.13 -4.93
N ARG A 83 -2.06 9.35 -5.45
CA ARG A 83 -2.63 10.54 -4.77
C ARG A 83 -4.14 10.41 -4.63
N GLU A 84 -4.78 9.79 -5.60
CA GLU A 84 -6.21 9.50 -5.54
C GLU A 84 -6.51 8.13 -6.12
N PHE A 85 -7.57 7.50 -5.65
CA PHE A 85 -8.01 6.22 -6.19
C PHE A 85 -9.52 6.20 -6.38
N HIS A 86 -9.94 5.48 -7.43
CA HIS A 86 -11.33 5.27 -7.78
C HIS A 86 -11.89 4.11 -6.96
N TRP A 87 -13.07 4.31 -6.38
CA TRP A 87 -13.78 3.25 -5.68
C TRP A 87 -15.13 2.98 -6.32
N ARG A 88 -15.58 1.74 -6.22
CA ARG A 88 -16.88 1.28 -6.71
C ARG A 88 -17.42 0.25 -5.73
N GLY A 89 -18.70 0.30 -5.43
CA GLY A 89 -19.34 -0.64 -4.54
C GLY A 89 -20.86 -0.56 -4.61
N ILE A 90 -21.51 -1.49 -3.91
CA ILE A 90 -22.96 -1.48 -3.78
C ILE A 90 -23.30 -0.90 -2.41
N LEU A 91 -23.97 0.27 -2.41
CA LEU A 91 -24.43 0.96 -1.21
C LEU A 91 -25.95 1.05 -1.26
N GLN A 92 -26.60 0.59 -0.19
CA GLN A 92 -28.07 0.63 -0.08
C GLN A 92 -28.78 -0.02 -1.30
N GLY A 93 -28.21 -1.13 -1.79
CA GLY A 93 -28.78 -1.87 -2.91
C GLY A 93 -28.51 -1.31 -4.29
N ALA A 94 -27.78 -0.22 -4.42
CA ALA A 94 -27.44 0.42 -5.69
C ALA A 94 -25.94 0.53 -5.89
N LEU A 95 -25.48 0.43 -7.14
CA LEU A 95 -24.09 0.67 -7.50
C LEU A 95 -23.75 2.14 -7.26
N ASP A 96 -22.65 2.37 -6.54
CA ASP A 96 -22.10 3.71 -6.32
C ASP A 96 -20.60 3.70 -6.59
N GLU A 97 -20.05 4.88 -6.89
CA GLU A 97 -18.63 5.04 -7.17
C GLU A 97 -18.17 6.46 -6.88
N GLY A 98 -16.87 6.63 -6.74
CA GLY A 98 -16.28 7.94 -6.48
C GLY A 98 -14.77 7.88 -6.48
N ILE A 99 -14.15 9.01 -6.12
CA ILE A 99 -12.71 9.17 -6.01
C ILE A 99 -12.39 9.56 -4.56
N LYS A 100 -11.39 8.89 -3.97
CA LYS A 100 -10.84 9.23 -2.67
C LYS A 100 -9.43 9.76 -2.81
N GLN A 101 -9.09 10.73 -1.96
CA GLN A 101 -7.76 11.35 -1.92
C GLN A 101 -6.87 10.68 -0.89
N GLN A 102 -5.60 10.55 -1.21
CA GLN A 102 -4.56 10.13 -0.28
C GLN A 102 -3.51 11.21 -0.14
N ASP A 103 -3.15 11.58 1.09
CA ASP A 103 -2.17 12.63 1.34
C ASP A 103 -0.75 12.10 1.22
N ILE A 104 -0.30 11.89 -0.01
CA ILE A 104 1.06 11.43 -0.28
C ILE A 104 2.11 12.48 0.06
N ASP A 105 1.75 13.74 0.15
CA ASP A 105 2.68 14.81 0.54
C ASP A 105 3.04 14.71 2.02
N VAL A 106 2.04 14.51 2.89
CA VAL A 106 2.28 14.25 4.32
C VAL A 106 3.02 12.94 4.51
N LEU A 107 2.62 11.89 3.79
CA LEU A 107 3.32 10.61 3.84
C LEU A 107 4.79 10.76 3.48
N SER A 108 5.11 11.47 2.41
CA SER A 108 6.49 11.74 2.00
C SER A 108 7.28 12.46 3.08
N SER A 109 6.69 13.47 3.70
CA SER A 109 7.33 14.21 4.81
C SER A 109 7.64 13.29 5.99
N GLU A 110 6.71 12.43 6.38
CA GLU A 110 6.91 11.50 7.48
C GLU A 110 7.97 10.43 7.14
N LEU A 111 7.97 9.91 5.91
CA LEU A 111 8.98 8.97 5.47
C LEU A 111 10.38 9.59 5.46
N ASN A 112 10.50 10.86 5.08
CA ASN A 112 11.77 11.59 5.13
C ASN A 112 12.30 11.73 6.55
N LYS A 113 11.42 11.93 7.54
CA LYS A 113 11.82 11.97 8.95
C LYS A 113 12.45 10.66 9.42
N HIS A 114 12.06 9.55 8.82
CA HIS A 114 12.59 8.21 9.13
C HIS A 114 13.71 7.78 8.17
N ALA A 115 14.18 8.67 7.30
CA ALA A 115 15.21 8.41 6.31
C ALA A 115 14.86 7.24 5.37
N ILE A 116 13.58 7.09 5.02
CA ILE A 116 13.11 6.06 4.10
C ILE A 116 13.08 6.65 2.69
N ALA A 117 13.96 6.15 1.83
CA ALA A 117 14.07 6.60 0.45
C ALA A 117 12.82 6.20 -0.36
N HIS A 118 12.29 7.14 -1.12
CA HIS A 118 11.13 6.94 -1.99
C HIS A 118 11.14 7.97 -3.11
N ARG A 119 10.27 7.78 -4.09
CA ARG A 119 10.06 8.74 -5.16
C ARG A 119 8.63 9.27 -5.06
N LYS A 120 8.48 10.59 -5.17
CA LYS A 120 7.16 11.22 -5.21
C LYS A 120 7.04 12.06 -6.48
N THR A 121 5.90 11.92 -7.16
CA THR A 121 5.46 12.78 -8.26
C THR A 121 4.16 13.46 -7.88
N ASN A 122 3.57 14.24 -8.79
CA ASN A 122 2.22 14.77 -8.58
C ASN A 122 1.15 13.69 -8.45
N LEU A 123 1.39 12.50 -9.00
CA LEU A 123 0.38 11.45 -9.11
C LEU A 123 0.56 10.33 -8.10
N VAL A 124 1.79 10.01 -7.75
CA VAL A 124 2.09 8.83 -6.93
C VAL A 124 3.28 9.06 -6.00
N LEU A 125 3.29 8.26 -4.93
CA LEU A 125 4.48 7.98 -4.13
C LEU A 125 4.83 6.52 -4.36
N GLU A 126 6.10 6.22 -4.65
CA GLU A 126 6.50 4.85 -4.97
C GLU A 126 7.88 4.49 -4.46
N MET A 127 8.09 3.19 -4.27
CA MET A 127 9.40 2.58 -4.04
C MET A 127 9.56 1.43 -5.03
N LYS A 128 10.60 1.49 -5.85
CA LYS A 128 10.88 0.51 -6.90
C LYS A 128 12.31 0.03 -6.78
N PHE A 129 12.49 -1.28 -6.79
CA PHE A 129 13.78 -1.92 -6.52
C PHE A 129 14.31 -2.76 -7.69
N TYR A 130 13.84 -2.47 -8.89
CA TYR A 130 14.33 -3.13 -10.09
C TYR A 130 14.41 -2.19 -11.28
#